data_96cf96bf0532770c81afa85e90620297
#
_entry.id   96cf96bf0532770c81afa85e90620297
#
_cell.length_a   1.000
_cell.length_b   1.000
_cell.length_c   1.000
_cell.angle_alpha   90.00
_cell.angle_beta   90.00
_cell.angle_gamma   90.00
#
_symmetry.space_group_name_H-M   'P 1'
#
loop_
_entity.id
_entity.type
_entity.pdbx_description
1 polymer ?
#
loop_
_entity_poly.entity_id
_entity_poly.type
_entity_poly.pdbx_seq_one_letter_code
_entity_poly.pdbx_strand_id
1 'polypeptide(L)'
;EEILLGLGGSDTVDLGTGILSSLGVLFLDQNGREIPSFSPDFLKKISHIQLSPNLPKVKFTLLCDVKNPLLGESGAVKVFGPQKGIEVFELEEFEYHIQRVHELMRKKKKVSWEDQQGFGAAGGIAAGLDCFFPIQIKFGAEYFFELVGIQESVQKADWIITGEGKYDSQSNQGKGCFE
;
A
#
# COMPACT_ATOMS: atom_id res chain seq x y z
N GLU A 1 -16.58 6.89 10.39
CA GLU A 1 -15.96 5.58 10.69
C GLU A 1 -14.48 5.60 10.31
N GLU A 2 -13.66 4.83 11.03
CA GLU A 2 -12.23 4.70 10.80
C GLU A 2 -11.86 3.21 10.76
N ILE A 3 -10.99 2.85 9.79
CA ILE A 3 -10.43 1.51 9.66
C ILE A 3 -8.94 1.60 9.89
N LEU A 4 -8.43 0.82 10.84
CA LEU A 4 -7.01 0.58 11.05
C LEU A 4 -6.62 -0.65 10.23
N LEU A 5 -5.69 -0.47 9.27
CA LEU A 5 -5.28 -1.50 8.32
C LEU A 5 -3.77 -1.72 8.37
N GLY A 6 -3.34 -2.92 8.76
CA GLY A 6 -1.93 -3.33 8.68
C GLY A 6 -1.53 -3.67 7.24
N LEU A 7 -0.47 -3.05 6.73
CA LEU A 7 0.05 -3.25 5.39
C LEU A 7 1.33 -4.09 5.43
N GLY A 8 1.17 -5.41 5.64
CA GLY A 8 2.28 -6.36 5.65
C GLY A 8 1.88 -7.71 5.08
N GLY A 9 2.84 -8.48 4.56
CA GLY A 9 2.65 -9.86 4.11
C GLY A 9 1.67 -10.05 2.94
N SER A 10 1.51 -9.05 2.05
CA SER A 10 0.64 -9.17 0.88
C SER A 10 1.36 -9.83 -0.31
N ASP A 11 0.62 -10.62 -1.09
CA ASP A 11 1.13 -11.27 -2.31
C ASP A 11 0.80 -10.49 -3.59
N THR A 12 0.05 -9.39 -3.49
CA THR A 12 -0.38 -8.59 -4.65
C THR A 12 0.46 -7.34 -4.85
N VAL A 13 0.52 -6.87 -6.11
CA VAL A 13 1.01 -5.56 -6.51
C VAL A 13 -0.02 -4.95 -7.46
N ASP A 14 -1.09 -4.39 -6.91
CA ASP A 14 -2.28 -4.02 -7.68
C ASP A 14 -2.97 -2.74 -7.20
N LEU A 15 -2.30 -1.90 -6.40
CA LEU A 15 -2.88 -0.67 -5.81
C LEU A 15 -4.08 -0.94 -4.88
N GLY A 16 -4.24 -2.17 -4.40
CA GLY A 16 -5.39 -2.55 -3.57
C GLY A 16 -6.72 -2.55 -4.33
N THR A 17 -6.70 -2.89 -5.63
CA THR A 17 -7.91 -2.90 -6.47
C THR A 17 -9.02 -3.78 -5.92
N GLY A 18 -8.68 -4.89 -5.26
CA GLY A 18 -9.67 -5.75 -4.59
C GLY A 18 -10.39 -5.04 -3.44
N ILE A 19 -9.67 -4.30 -2.61
CA ILE A 19 -10.25 -3.47 -1.52
C ILE A 19 -11.12 -2.38 -2.14
N LEU A 20 -10.60 -1.68 -3.13
CA LEU A 20 -11.31 -0.60 -3.82
C LEU A 20 -12.61 -1.10 -4.47
N SER A 21 -12.58 -2.26 -5.13
CA SER A 21 -13.78 -2.88 -5.73
C SER A 21 -14.83 -3.20 -4.67
N SER A 22 -14.42 -3.76 -3.54
CA SER A 22 -15.32 -4.07 -2.42
C SER A 22 -15.96 -2.82 -1.81
N LEU A 23 -15.29 -1.67 -1.93
CA LEU A 23 -15.80 -0.38 -1.45
C LEU A 23 -16.62 0.38 -2.51
N GLY A 24 -16.77 -0.16 -3.72
CA GLY A 24 -17.61 0.39 -4.77
C GLY A 24 -16.86 1.21 -5.84
N VAL A 25 -15.55 0.98 -6.01
CA VAL A 25 -14.78 1.47 -7.16
C VAL A 25 -14.83 0.42 -8.24
N LEU A 26 -15.45 0.69 -9.39
CA LEU A 26 -15.61 -0.24 -10.49
C LEU A 26 -14.50 -0.02 -11.53
N PHE A 27 -13.79 -1.07 -11.87
CA PHE A 27 -12.75 -1.08 -12.91
C PHE A 27 -13.31 -1.66 -14.19
N LEU A 28 -13.30 -0.87 -15.26
CA LEU A 28 -13.97 -1.20 -16.51
C LEU A 28 -12.96 -1.32 -17.67
N ASP A 29 -13.24 -2.24 -18.58
CA ASP A 29 -12.50 -2.42 -19.82
C ASP A 29 -12.78 -1.29 -20.84
N GLN A 30 -12.18 -1.38 -22.02
CA GLN A 30 -12.36 -0.43 -23.12
C GLN A 30 -13.81 -0.35 -23.63
N ASN A 31 -14.62 -1.38 -23.39
CA ASN A 31 -16.02 -1.44 -23.78
C ASN A 31 -16.98 -1.00 -22.66
N GLY A 32 -16.44 -0.56 -21.53
CA GLY A 32 -17.21 -0.14 -20.35
C GLY A 32 -17.80 -1.31 -19.56
N ARG A 33 -17.29 -2.53 -19.71
CA ARG A 33 -17.70 -3.70 -18.95
C ARG A 33 -16.81 -3.87 -17.73
N GLU A 34 -17.42 -4.26 -16.62
CA GLU A 34 -16.68 -4.55 -15.39
C GLU A 34 -15.72 -5.73 -15.58
N ILE A 35 -14.48 -5.56 -15.14
CA ILE A 35 -13.45 -6.59 -15.22
C ILE A 35 -13.55 -7.43 -13.94
N PRO A 36 -13.72 -8.76 -14.04
CA PRO A 36 -13.71 -9.64 -12.87
C PRO A 36 -12.39 -9.53 -12.09
N SER A 37 -12.46 -9.45 -10.77
CA SER A 37 -11.31 -9.18 -9.88
C SER A 37 -10.13 -10.15 -10.04
N PHE A 38 -10.38 -11.39 -10.48
CA PHE A 38 -9.34 -12.40 -10.73
C PHE A 38 -9.06 -12.61 -12.23
N SER A 39 -9.38 -11.62 -13.06
CA SER A 39 -9.08 -11.71 -14.49
C SER A 39 -7.57 -11.71 -14.73
N PRO A 40 -7.03 -12.59 -15.57
CA PRO A 40 -5.67 -12.46 -16.06
C PRO A 40 -5.47 -11.07 -16.68
N ASP A 41 -4.29 -10.49 -16.48
CA ASP A 41 -3.94 -9.15 -16.98
C ASP A 41 -4.89 -8.03 -16.51
N PHE A 42 -5.43 -8.15 -15.29
CA PHE A 42 -6.42 -7.21 -14.75
C PHE A 42 -6.00 -5.76 -14.92
N LEU A 43 -4.79 -5.39 -14.49
CA LEU A 43 -4.27 -4.03 -14.60
C LEU A 43 -4.16 -3.55 -16.06
N LYS A 44 -3.77 -4.43 -16.99
CA LYS A 44 -3.64 -4.11 -18.43
C LYS A 44 -4.99 -3.75 -19.04
N LYS A 45 -6.06 -4.42 -18.61
CA LYS A 45 -7.41 -4.25 -19.15
C LYS A 45 -8.14 -3.00 -18.67
N ILE A 46 -7.74 -2.43 -17.53
CA ILE A 46 -8.40 -1.24 -16.96
C ILE A 46 -8.27 -0.08 -17.94
N SER A 47 -9.40 0.43 -18.42
CA SER A 47 -9.49 1.59 -19.31
C SER A 47 -10.31 2.73 -18.69
N HIS A 48 -11.28 2.40 -17.85
CA HIS A 48 -12.16 3.37 -17.20
C HIS A 48 -12.39 3.00 -15.73
N ILE A 49 -12.69 4.01 -14.93
CA ILE A 49 -13.06 3.84 -13.53
C ILE A 49 -14.41 4.52 -13.29
N GLN A 50 -15.31 3.78 -12.67
CA GLN A 50 -16.63 4.27 -12.25
C GLN A 50 -16.73 4.14 -10.72
N LEU A 51 -17.41 5.09 -10.09
CA LEU A 51 -17.65 5.07 -8.65
C LEU A 51 -19.12 4.75 -8.39
N SER A 52 -19.36 3.87 -7.44
CA SER A 52 -20.69 3.67 -6.89
C SER A 52 -21.20 4.98 -6.27
N PRO A 53 -22.49 5.34 -6.45
CA PRO A 53 -23.08 6.48 -5.75
C PRO A 53 -23.05 6.34 -4.22
N ASN A 54 -22.93 5.10 -3.73
CA ASN A 54 -22.90 4.78 -2.30
C ASN A 54 -21.49 4.48 -1.78
N LEU A 55 -20.48 5.19 -2.28
CA LEU A 55 -19.12 5.05 -1.73
C LEU A 55 -19.12 5.34 -0.23
N PRO A 56 -18.57 4.47 0.63
CA PRO A 56 -18.60 4.67 2.06
C PRO A 56 -17.76 5.91 2.48
N LYS A 57 -18.20 6.60 3.52
CA LYS A 57 -17.43 7.68 4.15
C LYS A 57 -16.59 7.10 5.26
N VAL A 58 -15.42 6.61 4.92
CA VAL A 58 -14.48 5.97 5.85
C VAL A 58 -13.10 6.62 5.72
N LYS A 59 -12.38 6.74 6.83
CA LYS A 59 -10.96 7.12 6.89
C LYS A 59 -10.14 5.87 7.15
N PHE A 60 -8.96 5.78 6.53
CA PHE A 60 -8.02 4.71 6.79
C PHE A 60 -6.80 5.21 7.56
N THR A 61 -6.45 4.51 8.62
CA THR A 61 -5.13 4.60 9.25
C THR A 61 -4.34 3.36 8.84
N LEU A 62 -3.28 3.56 8.08
CA LEU A 62 -2.48 2.51 7.42
C LEU A 62 -1.19 2.31 8.20
N LEU A 63 -1.00 1.11 8.76
CA LEU A 63 0.24 0.74 9.45
C LEU A 63 1.21 0.12 8.45
N CYS A 64 2.30 0.83 8.16
CA CYS A 64 3.34 0.41 7.21
C CYS A 64 4.60 0.00 7.95
N ASP A 65 5.29 -1.03 7.46
CA ASP A 65 6.61 -1.44 7.96
C ASP A 65 7.75 -1.02 7.01
N VAL A 66 7.39 -0.46 5.85
CA VAL A 66 8.37 -0.05 4.82
C VAL A 66 8.11 1.38 4.38
N LYS A 67 9.20 2.09 4.05
CA LYS A 67 9.17 3.49 3.62
C LYS A 67 9.24 3.67 2.10
N ASN A 68 9.18 2.58 1.34
CA ASN A 68 9.28 2.60 -0.12
C ASN A 68 8.17 3.44 -0.75
N PRO A 69 8.49 4.28 -1.76
CA PRO A 69 7.49 4.95 -2.59
C PRO A 69 6.76 3.95 -3.50
N LEU A 70 5.76 4.41 -4.22
CA LEU A 70 5.03 3.58 -5.18
C LEU A 70 5.89 3.22 -6.40
N LEU A 71 6.59 4.21 -6.96
CA LEU A 71 7.28 4.13 -8.25
C LEU A 71 8.80 4.32 -8.12
N GLY A 72 9.53 4.01 -9.18
CA GLY A 72 10.96 4.21 -9.30
C GLY A 72 11.82 3.07 -8.76
N GLU A 73 13.14 3.26 -8.71
CA GLU A 73 14.10 2.20 -8.35
C GLU A 73 13.87 1.59 -6.96
N SER A 74 13.37 2.38 -6.01
CA SER A 74 13.01 1.92 -4.68
C SER A 74 11.49 1.67 -4.52
N GLY A 75 10.76 1.66 -5.62
CA GLY A 75 9.29 1.54 -5.65
C GLY A 75 8.78 0.12 -5.41
N ALA A 76 7.47 0.02 -5.24
CA ALA A 76 6.77 -1.22 -4.91
C ALA A 76 7.07 -2.36 -5.89
N VAL A 77 7.05 -2.09 -7.20
CA VAL A 77 7.22 -3.11 -8.24
C VAL A 77 8.66 -3.62 -8.26
N LYS A 78 9.64 -2.73 -8.33
CA LYS A 78 11.05 -3.12 -8.47
C LYS A 78 11.60 -3.80 -7.23
N VAL A 79 11.21 -3.36 -6.05
CA VAL A 79 11.72 -3.92 -4.78
C VAL A 79 10.99 -5.19 -4.38
N PHE A 80 9.67 -5.21 -4.47
CA PHE A 80 8.87 -6.31 -3.94
C PHE A 80 8.28 -7.22 -5.03
N GLY A 81 8.28 -6.81 -6.30
CA GLY A 81 7.73 -7.58 -7.41
C GLY A 81 8.37 -8.96 -7.56
N PRO A 82 9.70 -9.09 -7.57
CA PRO A 82 10.35 -10.39 -7.75
C PRO A 82 9.96 -11.43 -6.71
N GLN A 83 9.86 -11.06 -5.44
CA GLN A 83 9.42 -11.99 -4.38
C GLN A 83 7.93 -12.35 -4.47
N LYS A 84 7.15 -11.60 -5.27
CA LYS A 84 5.72 -11.82 -5.52
C LYS A 84 5.45 -12.45 -6.90
N GLY A 85 6.50 -12.95 -7.56
CA GLY A 85 6.40 -13.72 -8.79
C GLY A 85 6.41 -12.89 -10.08
N ILE A 86 6.74 -11.60 -10.02
CA ILE A 86 6.96 -10.79 -11.23
C ILE A 86 8.40 -11.05 -11.72
N GLU A 87 8.54 -11.53 -12.95
CA GLU A 87 9.85 -11.79 -13.54
C GLU A 87 10.60 -10.48 -13.80
N VAL A 88 11.93 -10.52 -13.67
CA VAL A 88 12.77 -9.30 -13.75
C VAL A 88 12.58 -8.56 -15.08
N PHE A 89 12.37 -9.28 -16.19
CA PHE A 89 12.15 -8.68 -17.50
C PHE A 89 10.76 -8.05 -17.66
N GLU A 90 9.81 -8.34 -16.75
CA GLU A 90 8.45 -7.79 -16.77
C GLU A 90 8.31 -6.55 -15.86
N LEU A 91 9.29 -6.24 -15.01
CA LEU A 91 9.18 -5.19 -14.00
C LEU A 91 8.84 -3.81 -14.60
N GLU A 92 9.49 -3.43 -15.69
CA GLU A 92 9.24 -2.14 -16.36
C GLU A 92 7.81 -2.05 -16.93
N GLU A 93 7.35 -3.11 -17.59
CA GLU A 93 5.99 -3.17 -18.12
C GLU A 93 4.96 -3.15 -17.00
N PHE A 94 5.23 -3.87 -15.91
CA PHE A 94 4.34 -3.94 -14.77
C PHE A 94 4.24 -2.58 -14.05
N GLU A 95 5.38 -1.91 -13.83
CA GLU A 95 5.42 -0.57 -13.24
C GLU A 95 4.67 0.44 -14.11
N TYR A 96 4.83 0.38 -15.43
CA TYR A 96 4.04 1.19 -16.36
C TYR A 96 2.53 1.00 -16.15
N HIS A 97 2.06 -0.24 -15.98
CA HIS A 97 0.64 -0.50 -15.73
C HIS A 97 0.17 0.03 -14.37
N ILE A 98 0.97 -0.11 -13.33
CA ILE A 98 0.71 0.48 -12.01
C ILE A 98 0.57 2.00 -12.12
N GLN A 99 1.55 2.66 -12.74
CA GLN A 99 1.52 4.11 -12.94
C GLN A 99 0.28 4.55 -13.72
N ARG A 100 -0.01 3.90 -14.85
CA ARG A 100 -1.17 4.21 -15.70
C ARG A 100 -2.49 4.08 -14.96
N VAL A 101 -2.69 2.98 -14.22
CA VAL A 101 -3.92 2.75 -13.45
C VAL A 101 -4.06 3.78 -12.32
N HIS A 102 -2.98 4.05 -11.61
CA HIS A 102 -2.96 5.08 -10.56
C HIS A 102 -3.31 6.47 -11.12
N GLU A 103 -2.79 6.83 -12.30
CA GLU A 103 -3.16 8.08 -12.97
C GLU A 103 -4.65 8.14 -13.34
N LEU A 104 -5.26 7.03 -13.79
CA LEU A 104 -6.69 6.95 -14.04
C LEU A 104 -7.51 7.18 -12.77
N MET A 105 -7.10 6.57 -11.63
CA MET A 105 -7.73 6.77 -10.33
C MET A 105 -7.71 8.24 -9.91
N ARG A 106 -6.54 8.89 -9.97
CA ARG A 106 -6.37 10.31 -9.63
C ARG A 106 -7.20 11.25 -10.50
N LYS A 107 -7.17 11.01 -11.81
CA LYS A 107 -7.99 11.79 -12.76
C LYS A 107 -9.48 11.69 -12.45
N LYS A 108 -9.94 10.51 -12.01
CA LYS A 108 -11.35 10.30 -11.64
C LYS A 108 -11.78 11.15 -10.46
N LYS A 109 -10.92 11.30 -9.46
CA LYS A 109 -11.20 12.11 -8.24
C LYS A 109 -10.68 13.55 -8.34
N LYS A 110 -9.91 13.89 -9.38
CA LYS A 110 -9.28 15.22 -9.57
C LYS A 110 -8.38 15.60 -8.38
N VAL A 111 -7.62 14.65 -7.85
CA VAL A 111 -6.68 14.90 -6.76
C VAL A 111 -5.26 15.12 -7.30
N SER A 112 -4.55 16.05 -6.68
CA SER A 112 -3.10 16.16 -6.83
C SER A 112 -2.43 14.99 -6.12
N TRP A 113 -1.21 14.63 -6.52
CA TRP A 113 -0.49 13.54 -5.92
C TRP A 113 1.01 13.78 -5.94
N GLU A 114 1.63 13.38 -4.87
CA GLU A 114 3.06 13.31 -4.72
C GLU A 114 3.38 11.92 -4.14
N ASP A 115 4.38 11.25 -4.69
CA ASP A 115 4.77 9.93 -4.20
C ASP A 115 5.43 10.07 -2.83
N GLN A 116 4.87 9.41 -1.84
CA GLN A 116 5.26 9.54 -0.45
C GLN A 116 5.82 8.23 0.08
N GLN A 117 6.58 8.33 1.18
CA GLN A 117 7.03 7.17 1.92
C GLN A 117 5.83 6.32 2.39
N GLY A 118 5.94 4.99 2.18
CA GLY A 118 4.90 4.04 2.53
C GLY A 118 3.88 3.78 1.42
N PHE A 119 3.84 4.58 0.34
CA PHE A 119 2.92 4.34 -0.78
C PHE A 119 3.19 3.04 -1.52
N GLY A 120 4.42 2.52 -1.49
CA GLY A 120 4.78 1.21 -2.03
C GLY A 120 4.44 0.02 -1.14
N ALA A 121 4.05 0.26 0.13
CA ALA A 121 3.71 -0.82 1.04
C ALA A 121 2.57 -1.68 0.50
N ALA A 122 2.68 -2.99 0.73
CA ALA A 122 1.67 -3.98 0.33
C ALA A 122 1.22 -3.84 -1.14
N GLY A 123 2.16 -3.58 -2.06
CA GLY A 123 1.88 -3.49 -3.49
C GLY A 123 1.08 -2.25 -3.91
N GLY A 124 1.21 -1.15 -3.17
CA GLY A 124 0.62 0.13 -3.51
C GLY A 124 -0.78 0.37 -2.94
N ILE A 125 -1.22 -0.41 -1.97
CA ILE A 125 -2.55 -0.25 -1.33
C ILE A 125 -2.74 1.18 -0.82
N ALA A 126 -1.73 1.77 -0.16
CA ALA A 126 -1.82 3.13 0.36
C ALA A 126 -2.07 4.15 -0.77
N ALA A 127 -1.31 4.07 -1.87
CA ALA A 127 -1.46 4.96 -3.02
C ALA A 127 -2.85 4.81 -3.70
N GLY A 128 -3.35 3.58 -3.81
CA GLY A 128 -4.68 3.34 -4.36
C GLY A 128 -5.81 3.89 -3.48
N LEU A 129 -5.74 3.67 -2.17
CA LEU A 129 -6.73 4.17 -1.22
C LEU A 129 -6.73 5.70 -1.14
N ASP A 130 -5.55 6.35 -1.17
CA ASP A 130 -5.40 7.80 -1.15
C ASP A 130 -6.16 8.49 -2.31
N CYS A 131 -6.30 7.81 -3.44
CA CYS A 131 -7.08 8.33 -4.55
C CYS A 131 -8.57 8.54 -4.24
N PHE A 132 -9.14 7.82 -3.28
CA PHE A 132 -10.60 7.81 -3.06
C PHE A 132 -11.03 8.12 -1.63
N PHE A 133 -10.18 7.87 -0.65
CA PHE A 133 -10.49 7.96 0.78
C PHE A 133 -9.45 8.79 1.51
N PRO A 134 -9.82 9.49 2.60
CA PRO A 134 -8.85 10.07 3.51
C PRO A 134 -7.99 8.97 4.13
N ILE A 135 -6.67 9.09 4.01
CA ILE A 135 -5.73 8.15 4.63
C ILE A 135 -4.80 8.88 5.61
N GLN A 136 -4.25 8.11 6.54
CA GLN A 136 -3.13 8.49 7.38
C GLN A 136 -2.16 7.32 7.43
N ILE A 137 -0.90 7.53 7.02
CA ILE A 137 0.15 6.53 7.14
C ILE A 137 0.79 6.67 8.51
N LYS A 138 0.99 5.53 9.19
CA LYS A 138 1.78 5.40 10.41
C LYS A 138 2.73 4.22 10.28
N PHE A 139 3.91 4.34 10.87
CA PHE A 139 4.84 3.22 10.93
C PHE A 139 4.46 2.32 12.10
N GLY A 140 4.38 1.01 11.83
CA GLY A 140 3.73 0.05 12.72
C GLY A 140 4.38 -0.04 14.09
N ALA A 141 5.72 -0.06 14.15
CA ALA A 141 6.46 -0.12 15.41
C ALA A 141 6.25 1.14 16.26
N GLU A 142 6.44 2.34 15.66
CA GLU A 142 6.23 3.62 16.33
C GLU A 142 4.80 3.74 16.87
N TYR A 143 3.80 3.41 16.02
CA TYR A 143 2.40 3.44 16.42
C TYR A 143 2.08 2.51 17.59
N PHE A 144 2.63 1.28 17.56
CA PHE A 144 2.45 0.32 18.63
C PHE A 144 3.11 0.79 19.93
N PHE A 145 4.31 1.34 19.84
CA PHE A 145 5.03 1.86 21.00
C PHE A 145 4.32 3.04 21.65
N GLU A 146 3.76 3.96 20.85
CA GLU A 146 2.88 5.02 21.37
C GLU A 146 1.66 4.45 22.06
N LEU A 147 0.98 3.48 21.42
CA LEU A 147 -0.26 2.89 21.93
C LEU A 147 -0.08 2.19 23.28
N VAL A 148 1.03 1.50 23.49
CA VAL A 148 1.32 0.77 24.74
C VAL A 148 2.07 1.61 25.77
N GLY A 149 2.44 2.85 25.46
CA GLY A 149 3.19 3.73 26.36
C GLY A 149 4.56 3.18 26.72
N ILE A 150 5.26 2.54 25.75
CA ILE A 150 6.52 1.85 26.01
C ILE A 150 7.59 2.76 26.59
N GLN A 151 7.61 4.05 26.21
CA GLN A 151 8.59 5.02 26.67
C GLN A 151 8.60 5.17 28.20
N GLU A 152 7.43 5.19 28.84
CA GLU A 152 7.36 5.25 30.30
C GLU A 152 7.87 3.97 30.95
N SER A 153 7.67 2.82 30.32
CA SER A 153 8.15 1.53 30.80
C SER A 153 9.65 1.43 30.69
N VAL A 154 10.21 1.86 29.55
CA VAL A 154 11.66 1.88 29.28
C VAL A 154 12.41 2.78 30.26
N GLN A 155 11.87 3.97 30.58
CA GLN A 155 12.49 4.90 31.54
C GLN A 155 12.57 4.34 32.98
N LYS A 156 11.75 3.37 33.31
CA LYS A 156 11.68 2.73 34.64
C LYS A 156 12.41 1.39 34.70
N ALA A 157 12.89 0.89 33.57
CA ALA A 157 13.53 -0.43 33.46
C ALA A 157 15.03 -0.33 33.65
N ASP A 158 15.63 -1.24 34.41
CA ASP A 158 17.08 -1.42 34.51
C ASP A 158 17.64 -2.17 33.29
N TRP A 159 16.80 -2.97 32.62
CA TRP A 159 17.17 -3.79 31.46
C TRP A 159 16.06 -3.79 30.44
N ILE A 160 16.46 -3.68 29.14
CA ILE A 160 15.57 -3.85 28.00
C ILE A 160 16.07 -5.09 27.24
N ILE A 161 15.17 -6.08 27.06
CA ILE A 161 15.46 -7.28 26.29
C ILE A 161 14.63 -7.23 25.02
N THR A 162 15.31 -7.26 23.87
CA THR A 162 14.68 -7.29 22.56
C THR A 162 15.21 -8.48 21.75
N GLY A 163 14.48 -8.88 20.69
CA GLY A 163 14.87 -10.01 19.86
C GLY A 163 14.40 -9.83 18.43
N GLU A 164 15.24 -10.28 17.50
CA GLU A 164 14.99 -10.30 16.06
C GLU A 164 15.36 -11.67 15.51
N GLY A 165 14.54 -12.22 14.61
CA GLY A 165 14.82 -13.51 13.97
C GLY A 165 16.06 -13.48 13.06
N LYS A 166 16.36 -12.34 12.44
CA LYS A 166 17.54 -12.13 11.61
C LYS A 166 17.95 -10.66 11.64
N TYR A 167 19.21 -10.43 11.95
CA TYR A 167 19.82 -9.11 11.90
C TYR A 167 20.47 -8.88 10.53
N ASP A 168 19.89 -8.01 9.71
CA ASP A 168 20.39 -7.69 8.37
C ASP A 168 20.18 -6.19 8.03
N SER A 169 20.50 -5.82 6.79
CA SER A 169 20.36 -4.43 6.33
C SER A 169 18.92 -3.87 6.38
N GLN A 170 17.91 -4.73 6.45
CA GLN A 170 16.51 -4.32 6.60
C GLN A 170 16.13 -4.05 8.05
N SER A 171 16.95 -4.50 9.00
CA SER A 171 16.66 -4.33 10.43
C SER A 171 16.63 -2.85 10.85
N ASN A 172 17.39 -1.98 10.15
CA ASN A 172 17.40 -0.52 10.37
C ASN A 172 16.24 0.23 9.70
N GLN A 173 15.27 -0.45 9.12
CA GLN A 173 14.19 0.17 8.33
C GLN A 173 12.86 0.22 9.07
N GLY A 174 12.86 0.46 10.40
CA GLY A 174 11.63 0.62 11.19
C GLY A 174 11.16 -0.66 11.88
N LYS A 175 12.07 -1.63 12.10
CA LYS A 175 11.75 -2.78 12.95
C LYS A 175 11.91 -2.41 14.42
N GLY A 176 10.95 -2.83 15.24
CA GLY A 176 10.82 -2.44 16.63
C GLY A 176 12.03 -2.68 17.54
N CYS A 177 13.03 -3.47 17.09
CA CYS A 177 14.29 -3.64 17.83
C CYS A 177 15.22 -2.44 17.73
N PHE A 178 14.96 -1.49 16.81
CA PHE A 178 15.81 -0.34 16.50
C PHE A 178 15.13 1.00 16.76
N GLU A 179 13.84 1.01 17.02
CA GLU A 179 13.09 2.19 17.44
C GLU A 179 13.24 2.40 18.97
#